data_52cb943a03b14bd5d8d7f1fc488ac34b
#
_entry.id   52cb943a03b14bd5d8d7f1fc488ac34b
#
_cell.length_a   1.000
_cell.length_b   1.000
_cell.length_c   1.000
_cell.angle_alpha   90.00
_cell.angle_beta   90.00
_cell.angle_gamma   90.00
#
_symmetry.space_group_name_H-M   'P 1'
#
loop_
_entity.id
_entity.type
_entity.pdbx_description
1 polymer ?
#
loop_
_entity_poly.entity_id
_entity_poly.type
_entity_poly.pdbx_seq_one_letter_code
_entity_poly.pdbx_strand_id
1 'polypeptide(L)'
;YVYSVEFTVGGATYKEGIKLHVAVRAADLQSPTPMMGWQTWNVFKDKIGYDILASQLVGMKEKGLIDAGYRYFGVDDCWQVKSENDNGHQIPDASKFPTANGVNGMARMANLIHDYGLKAGIYTDCGTKTCEKYFASYGYEELHAQDYKGWGYDFVKEDWYYDLDMAPVGATPSTFVDGYAGLGSYWNTSEMAQELYTKMGKALNDRGLMLYVCEWGIHDPWKWGAETGATCWRMTYDHRDGWWGKIDSGLFGKKNDGDENANGVGVHNTIVLMRHLWPYVGINRYNDADMICVGIRGSGQSSSDCVYNQAGGLTSTEAETSFAMWCMWSSPILLGFDMTKDMSSADLAHDLALVKNEELIAINQDALGQGAEYIKSADGIDYYQKDLADGDVAIAAVNLSDNSATYTISMADYDALDLSESYSERDLIGQKDAGTLSASSSLTGSLAAHGTFVVRLKKQ
;
A
#
# COMPACT_ATOMS: atom_id res chain seq x y z
N TYR A 1 1.20 29.37 0.24
CA TYR A 1 2.03 30.17 -0.66
C TYR A 1 1.51 30.01 -2.07
N VAL A 2 1.54 31.11 -2.86
CA VAL A 2 1.19 31.07 -4.28
C VAL A 2 2.46 31.38 -5.08
N TYR A 3 2.86 30.46 -5.93
CA TYR A 3 3.96 30.67 -6.88
C TYR A 3 3.36 30.83 -8.27
N SER A 4 3.93 31.67 -9.09
CA SER A 4 3.59 31.75 -10.50
C SER A 4 4.79 31.32 -11.32
N VAL A 5 4.57 30.41 -12.25
CA VAL A 5 5.56 30.01 -13.24
C VAL A 5 5.19 30.68 -14.57
N GLU A 6 6.14 31.35 -15.15
CA GLU A 6 6.00 31.98 -16.47
C GLU A 6 6.89 31.22 -17.47
N PHE A 7 6.31 30.73 -18.55
CA PHE A 7 7.03 30.01 -19.59
C PHE A 7 6.56 30.42 -20.97
N THR A 8 7.43 30.34 -21.95
CA THR A 8 7.15 30.74 -23.33
C THR A 8 7.24 29.57 -24.28
N VAL A 9 6.18 29.31 -25.01
CA VAL A 9 6.12 28.28 -26.05
C VAL A 9 5.64 28.88 -27.37
N GLY A 10 6.36 28.67 -28.42
CA GLY A 10 5.99 29.17 -29.75
C GLY A 10 5.85 30.70 -29.84
N GLY A 11 6.55 31.47 -28.99
CA GLY A 11 6.47 32.93 -28.91
C GLY A 11 5.31 33.47 -28.09
N ALA A 12 4.45 32.63 -27.52
CA ALA A 12 3.42 33.01 -26.58
C ALA A 12 3.88 32.74 -25.15
N THR A 13 3.67 33.71 -24.27
CA THR A 13 4.00 33.58 -22.81
C THR A 13 2.77 33.13 -22.04
N TYR A 14 2.94 32.10 -21.24
CA TYR A 14 1.94 31.54 -20.36
C TYR A 14 2.34 31.78 -18.91
N LYS A 15 1.36 32.01 -18.06
CA LYS A 15 1.57 32.19 -16.63
C LYS A 15 0.60 31.30 -15.86
N GLU A 16 1.16 30.33 -15.15
CA GLU A 16 0.41 29.42 -14.33
C GLU A 16 0.65 29.69 -12.85
N GLY A 17 -0.40 29.64 -12.04
CA GLY A 17 -0.34 29.79 -10.59
C GLY A 17 -0.29 28.42 -9.92
N ILE A 18 0.78 28.16 -9.18
CA ILE A 18 0.88 26.96 -8.33
C ILE A 18 0.47 27.35 -6.92
N LYS A 19 -0.60 26.75 -6.41
CA LYS A 19 -1.06 26.92 -5.04
C LYS A 19 -0.41 25.87 -4.16
N LEU A 20 0.51 26.30 -3.28
CA LEU A 20 1.17 25.41 -2.33
C LEU A 20 0.39 25.41 -1.02
N HIS A 21 -0.16 24.29 -0.64
CA HIS A 21 -0.72 24.05 0.69
C HIS A 21 0.39 23.50 1.59
N VAL A 22 0.70 24.21 2.67
CA VAL A 22 1.64 23.75 3.69
C VAL A 22 0.84 23.37 4.92
N ALA A 23 0.83 22.07 5.24
CA ALA A 23 0.28 21.56 6.48
C ALA A 23 1.43 21.16 7.42
N VAL A 24 1.36 21.57 8.68
CA VAL A 24 2.28 21.11 9.73
C VAL A 24 1.56 20.02 10.51
N ARG A 25 2.11 18.80 10.51
CA ARG A 25 1.60 17.67 11.29
C ARG A 25 2.33 17.56 12.62
N ALA A 26 1.65 17.11 13.66
CA ALA A 26 2.28 16.71 14.91
C ALA A 26 3.26 15.54 14.66
N ALA A 27 4.29 15.40 15.48
CA ALA A 27 5.35 14.42 15.25
C ALA A 27 4.86 12.97 15.28
N ASP A 28 3.85 12.65 16.08
CA ASP A 28 3.20 11.35 16.17
C ASP A 28 2.32 11.02 14.97
N LEU A 29 1.91 12.04 14.19
CA LEU A 29 1.15 11.90 12.95
C LEU A 29 2.04 11.89 11.70
N GLN A 30 3.35 11.96 11.86
CA GLN A 30 4.28 11.95 10.74
C GLN A 30 4.63 10.51 10.32
N SER A 31 4.67 10.30 9.02
CA SER A 31 5.20 9.11 8.39
C SER A 31 6.35 9.55 7.47
N PRO A 32 7.57 9.74 8.01
CA PRO A 32 8.71 10.22 7.23
C PRO A 32 9.14 9.23 6.15
N THR A 33 8.81 7.96 6.34
CA THR A 33 8.99 6.86 5.39
C THR A 33 7.69 6.09 5.27
N PRO A 34 7.47 5.30 4.20
CA PRO A 34 6.26 4.50 4.05
C PRO A 34 6.14 3.44 5.16
N MET A 35 4.92 3.06 5.50
CA MET A 35 4.66 2.04 6.51
C MET A 35 5.29 0.70 6.11
N MET A 36 5.97 0.05 7.05
CA MET A 36 6.41 -1.34 6.94
C MET A 36 5.81 -2.14 8.09
N GLY A 37 5.04 -3.17 7.76
CA GLY A 37 4.30 -3.91 8.78
C GLY A 37 3.66 -5.19 8.29
N TRP A 38 2.65 -5.60 9.02
CA TRP A 38 1.86 -6.79 8.77
C TRP A 38 0.38 -6.50 9.04
N GLN A 39 -0.52 -7.13 8.28
CA GLN A 39 -1.97 -7.04 8.48
C GLN A 39 -2.65 -8.40 8.37
N THR A 40 -3.80 -8.53 9.03
CA THR A 40 -4.48 -9.82 9.18
C THR A 40 -5.23 -10.29 7.93
N TRP A 41 -5.64 -9.37 7.02
CA TRP A 41 -6.69 -9.66 6.03
C TRP A 41 -6.38 -10.82 5.11
N ASN A 42 -5.23 -10.82 4.43
CA ASN A 42 -4.96 -11.72 3.32
C ASN A 42 -5.01 -13.21 3.68
N VAL A 43 -4.66 -13.57 4.92
CA VAL A 43 -4.59 -14.97 5.33
C VAL A 43 -5.70 -15.35 6.29
N PHE A 44 -6.14 -14.44 7.16
CA PHE A 44 -7.05 -14.79 8.25
C PHE A 44 -8.49 -14.35 8.01
N LYS A 45 -8.74 -13.24 7.31
CA LYS A 45 -10.08 -12.65 7.17
C LYS A 45 -10.82 -12.60 8.51
N ASP A 46 -11.97 -13.26 8.61
CA ASP A 46 -12.79 -13.35 9.82
C ASP A 46 -12.22 -14.28 10.90
N LYS A 47 -11.21 -15.09 10.55
CA LYS A 47 -10.59 -16.07 11.48
C LYS A 47 -9.47 -15.45 12.30
N ILE A 48 -9.77 -14.34 12.94
CA ILE A 48 -8.85 -13.62 13.85
C ILE A 48 -9.29 -13.76 15.31
N GLY A 49 -8.35 -13.54 16.20
CA GLY A 49 -8.59 -13.53 17.63
C GLY A 49 -7.28 -13.28 18.39
N TYR A 50 -7.39 -12.95 19.67
CA TYR A 50 -6.26 -12.54 20.49
C TYR A 50 -5.08 -13.54 20.43
N ASP A 51 -5.35 -14.84 20.65
CA ASP A 51 -4.30 -15.86 20.69
C ASP A 51 -3.66 -16.11 19.32
N ILE A 52 -4.46 -16.03 18.24
CA ILE A 52 -3.96 -16.13 16.87
C ILE A 52 -3.00 -14.97 16.60
N LEU A 53 -3.40 -13.74 16.88
CA LEU A 53 -2.58 -12.56 16.63
C LEU A 53 -1.35 -12.51 17.55
N ALA A 54 -1.45 -12.98 18.78
CA ALA A 54 -0.31 -13.15 19.67
C ALA A 54 0.74 -14.09 19.05
N SER A 55 0.31 -15.20 18.42
CA SER A 55 1.22 -16.11 17.73
C SER A 55 1.88 -15.48 16.50
N GLN A 56 1.16 -14.59 15.79
CA GLN A 56 1.74 -13.84 14.68
C GLN A 56 2.86 -12.88 15.12
N LEU A 57 2.69 -12.20 16.25
CA LEU A 57 3.72 -11.34 16.85
C LEU A 57 4.97 -12.12 17.22
N VAL A 58 4.80 -13.31 17.82
CA VAL A 58 5.93 -14.22 18.10
C VAL A 58 6.64 -14.59 16.81
N GLY A 59 5.89 -15.04 15.79
CA GLY A 59 6.45 -15.44 14.50
C GLY A 59 7.15 -14.29 13.76
N MET A 60 6.61 -13.07 13.84
CA MET A 60 7.23 -11.87 13.27
C MET A 60 8.59 -11.57 13.89
N LYS A 61 8.69 -11.70 15.21
CA LYS A 61 9.95 -11.55 15.95
C LYS A 61 10.94 -12.68 15.62
N GLU A 62 10.50 -13.94 15.67
CA GLU A 62 11.36 -15.11 15.43
C GLU A 62 11.92 -15.15 14.00
N LYS A 63 11.16 -14.65 13.02
CA LYS A 63 11.61 -14.52 11.64
C LYS A 63 12.52 -13.31 11.39
N GLY A 64 12.78 -12.48 12.41
CA GLY A 64 13.66 -11.32 12.33
C GLY A 64 13.06 -10.13 11.57
N LEU A 65 11.74 -10.08 11.36
CA LEU A 65 11.10 -8.99 10.62
C LEU A 65 11.13 -7.67 11.41
N ILE A 66 10.98 -7.73 12.73
CA ILE A 66 11.10 -6.54 13.58
C ILE A 66 12.51 -5.94 13.46
N ASP A 67 13.56 -6.78 13.44
CA ASP A 67 14.93 -6.34 13.27
C ASP A 67 15.19 -5.77 11.87
N ALA A 68 14.51 -6.31 10.85
CA ALA A 68 14.55 -5.81 9.48
C ALA A 68 13.80 -4.47 9.25
N GLY A 69 13.16 -3.90 10.28
CA GLY A 69 12.53 -2.59 10.20
C GLY A 69 11.00 -2.57 10.13
N TYR A 70 10.33 -3.71 10.18
CA TYR A 70 8.87 -3.76 10.24
C TYR A 70 8.37 -3.24 11.60
N ARG A 71 7.51 -2.21 11.58
CA ARG A 71 7.10 -1.46 12.78
C ARG A 71 5.59 -1.36 12.99
N TYR A 72 4.79 -1.83 12.04
CA TYR A 72 3.33 -1.71 12.10
C TYR A 72 2.67 -3.07 12.15
N PHE A 73 1.62 -3.19 12.96
CA PHE A 73 0.82 -4.41 13.07
C PHE A 73 -0.66 -4.04 13.05
N GLY A 74 -1.35 -4.35 11.94
CA GLY A 74 -2.74 -3.99 11.70
C GLY A 74 -3.70 -5.14 11.98
N VAL A 75 -4.71 -4.88 12.81
CA VAL A 75 -5.89 -5.74 12.98
C VAL A 75 -6.95 -5.25 12.01
N ASP A 76 -7.20 -6.02 10.95
CA ASP A 76 -8.17 -5.70 9.91
C ASP A 76 -9.60 -6.03 10.36
N ASP A 77 -10.59 -6.07 9.46
CA ASP A 77 -12.01 -6.27 9.75
C ASP A 77 -12.31 -7.50 10.63
N CYS A 78 -13.52 -7.61 11.12
CA CYS A 78 -14.05 -8.73 11.90
C CYS A 78 -13.59 -8.83 13.36
N TRP A 79 -13.03 -7.77 13.93
CA TRP A 79 -12.65 -7.74 15.37
C TRP A 79 -13.83 -7.42 16.30
N GLN A 80 -14.85 -6.73 15.79
CA GLN A 80 -16.04 -6.26 16.52
C GLN A 80 -17.24 -7.21 16.34
N VAL A 81 -18.31 -6.95 17.08
CA VAL A 81 -19.62 -7.59 16.86
C VAL A 81 -20.39 -6.88 15.76
N LYS A 82 -21.36 -7.58 15.13
CA LYS A 82 -22.16 -7.04 14.02
C LYS A 82 -23.22 -6.02 14.44
N SER A 83 -23.60 -6.01 15.73
CA SER A 83 -24.62 -5.10 16.26
C SER A 83 -24.01 -3.84 16.85
N GLU A 84 -24.74 -2.73 16.71
CA GLU A 84 -24.49 -1.53 17.50
C GLU A 84 -24.75 -1.83 18.98
N ASN A 85 -24.06 -1.11 19.86
CA ASN A 85 -24.57 -1.00 21.22
C ASN A 85 -25.54 0.19 21.32
N ASP A 86 -26.24 0.32 22.45
CA ASP A 86 -27.25 1.36 22.67
C ASP A 86 -26.73 2.80 22.57
N ASN A 87 -25.40 3.00 22.50
CA ASN A 87 -24.72 4.30 22.50
C ASN A 87 -23.81 4.53 21.29
N GLY A 88 -23.87 3.70 20.25
CA GLY A 88 -23.08 3.87 19.01
C GLY A 88 -21.62 3.44 19.10
N HIS A 89 -21.15 2.83 20.19
CA HIS A 89 -19.79 2.30 20.27
C HIS A 89 -19.63 1.01 19.46
N GLN A 90 -18.46 0.82 18.86
CA GLN A 90 -18.07 -0.50 18.35
C GLN A 90 -17.65 -1.40 19.52
N ILE A 91 -18.17 -2.62 19.54
CA ILE A 91 -17.92 -3.57 20.62
C ILE A 91 -17.00 -4.67 20.15
N PRO A 92 -15.85 -4.89 20.79
CA PRO A 92 -15.00 -6.05 20.50
C PRO A 92 -15.77 -7.36 20.67
N ASP A 93 -15.60 -8.30 19.73
CA ASP A 93 -16.14 -9.64 19.88
C ASP A 93 -15.41 -10.38 21.02
N ALA A 94 -16.10 -10.56 22.13
CA ALA A 94 -15.51 -11.18 23.32
C ALA A 94 -15.10 -12.66 23.12
N SER A 95 -15.63 -13.32 22.08
CA SER A 95 -15.21 -14.68 21.74
C SER A 95 -13.85 -14.70 21.01
N LYS A 96 -13.52 -13.62 20.33
CA LYS A 96 -12.24 -13.42 19.62
C LYS A 96 -11.23 -12.64 20.47
N PHE A 97 -11.68 -11.58 21.11
CA PHE A 97 -10.87 -10.64 21.91
C PHE A 97 -11.45 -10.51 23.33
N PRO A 98 -11.22 -11.50 24.19
CA PRO A 98 -11.81 -11.50 25.52
C PRO A 98 -11.21 -10.41 26.41
N THR A 99 -12.09 -9.77 27.19
CA THR A 99 -11.69 -8.91 28.30
C THR A 99 -10.98 -9.74 29.36
N ALA A 100 -9.87 -9.26 29.89
CA ALA A 100 -9.19 -9.90 31.01
C ALA A 100 -8.67 -8.85 31.99
N ASN A 101 -8.73 -9.14 33.30
CA ASN A 101 -8.31 -8.24 34.37
C ASN A 101 -8.94 -6.83 34.26
N GLY A 102 -10.19 -6.74 33.78
CA GLY A 102 -10.89 -5.48 33.57
C GLY A 102 -10.44 -4.66 32.36
N VAL A 103 -9.51 -5.18 31.56
CA VAL A 103 -9.02 -4.51 30.34
C VAL A 103 -9.75 -5.06 29.12
N ASN A 104 -10.29 -4.18 28.29
CA ASN A 104 -10.95 -4.47 27.03
C ASN A 104 -10.03 -5.29 26.10
N GLY A 105 -10.61 -6.25 25.36
CA GLY A 105 -9.84 -7.17 24.51
C GLY A 105 -9.02 -6.49 23.43
N MET A 106 -9.53 -5.41 22.80
CA MET A 106 -8.77 -4.65 21.80
C MET A 106 -7.67 -3.79 22.43
N ALA A 107 -7.92 -3.24 23.64
CA ALA A 107 -6.85 -2.56 24.39
C ALA A 107 -5.74 -3.53 24.82
N ARG A 108 -6.09 -4.77 25.19
CA ARG A 108 -5.09 -5.82 25.46
C ARG A 108 -4.26 -6.15 24.21
N MET A 109 -4.90 -6.17 23.04
CA MET A 109 -4.21 -6.44 21.78
C MET A 109 -3.25 -5.31 21.42
N ALA A 110 -3.68 -4.06 21.54
CA ALA A 110 -2.82 -2.90 21.32
C ALA A 110 -1.61 -2.89 22.27
N ASN A 111 -1.83 -3.15 23.56
CA ASN A 111 -0.75 -3.26 24.55
C ASN A 111 0.25 -4.37 24.17
N LEU A 112 -0.24 -5.53 23.75
CA LEU A 112 0.62 -6.64 23.34
C LEU A 112 1.47 -6.26 22.09
N ILE A 113 0.86 -5.57 21.12
CA ILE A 113 1.59 -5.07 19.94
C ILE A 113 2.71 -4.10 20.37
N HIS A 114 2.41 -3.20 21.30
CA HIS A 114 3.38 -2.26 21.85
C HIS A 114 4.51 -2.95 22.64
N ASP A 115 4.25 -4.05 23.32
CA ASP A 115 5.27 -4.84 24.02
C ASP A 115 6.33 -5.42 23.06
N TYR A 116 5.98 -5.58 21.77
CA TYR A 116 6.92 -5.94 20.71
C TYR A 116 7.62 -4.72 20.06
N GLY A 117 7.35 -3.50 20.53
CA GLY A 117 7.90 -2.25 19.96
C GLY A 117 7.26 -1.85 18.63
N LEU A 118 6.05 -2.33 18.35
CA LEU A 118 5.31 -2.07 17.12
C LEU A 118 4.21 -1.04 17.35
N LYS A 119 3.78 -0.37 16.29
CA LYS A 119 2.59 0.48 16.26
C LYS A 119 1.34 -0.35 15.98
N ALA A 120 0.30 -0.16 16.78
CA ALA A 120 -0.95 -0.89 16.69
C ALA A 120 -1.93 -0.22 15.72
N GLY A 121 -2.45 -0.99 14.77
CA GLY A 121 -3.49 -0.55 13.83
C GLY A 121 -4.81 -1.25 14.04
N ILE A 122 -5.91 -0.53 13.79
CA ILE A 122 -7.26 -1.05 13.81
C ILE A 122 -7.98 -0.67 12.52
N TYR A 123 -9.01 -1.43 12.18
CA TYR A 123 -9.80 -1.25 10.97
C TYR A 123 -11.21 -0.74 11.29
N THR A 124 -11.71 0.11 10.41
CA THR A 124 -13.12 0.46 10.31
C THR A 124 -13.49 0.76 8.85
N ASP A 125 -14.68 1.29 8.62
CA ASP A 125 -15.18 1.69 7.31
C ASP A 125 -15.89 3.03 7.42
N CYS A 126 -15.82 3.85 6.38
CA CYS A 126 -16.49 5.15 6.33
C CYS A 126 -18.01 5.04 6.19
N GLY A 127 -18.53 3.84 5.93
CA GLY A 127 -19.94 3.53 5.83
C GLY A 127 -20.60 3.18 7.16
N THR A 128 -21.85 2.72 7.08
CA THR A 128 -22.59 2.20 8.23
C THR A 128 -22.16 0.79 8.61
N LYS A 129 -21.55 0.06 7.65
CA LYS A 129 -21.04 -1.30 7.84
C LYS A 129 -19.74 -1.49 7.09
N THR A 130 -18.91 -2.38 7.63
CA THR A 130 -17.68 -2.85 6.99
C THR A 130 -17.97 -3.81 5.84
N CYS A 131 -16.95 -4.18 5.08
CA CYS A 131 -16.98 -5.21 4.03
C CYS A 131 -17.67 -6.51 4.50
N GLU A 132 -17.39 -6.97 5.71
CA GLU A 132 -17.98 -8.18 6.30
C GLU A 132 -19.25 -7.89 7.13
N LYS A 133 -19.84 -6.70 6.95
CA LYS A 133 -21.12 -6.28 7.54
C LYS A 133 -21.13 -6.11 9.05
N TYR A 134 -19.98 -5.73 9.59
CA TYR A 134 -19.87 -5.28 10.96
C TYR A 134 -20.23 -3.80 11.09
N PHE A 135 -20.62 -3.35 12.29
CA PHE A 135 -20.94 -1.96 12.53
C PHE A 135 -19.72 -1.07 12.30
N ALA A 136 -19.86 -0.03 11.47
CA ALA A 136 -18.80 0.86 11.03
C ALA A 136 -18.96 2.31 11.53
N SER A 137 -18.23 3.28 10.96
CA SER A 137 -18.01 4.57 11.62
C SER A 137 -18.90 5.72 11.12
N TYR A 138 -19.71 5.52 10.08
CA TYR A 138 -20.56 6.60 9.55
C TYR A 138 -21.41 7.27 10.62
N GLY A 139 -21.16 8.58 10.87
CA GLY A 139 -21.84 9.39 11.88
C GLY A 139 -21.36 9.20 13.31
N TYR A 140 -20.34 8.35 13.54
CA TYR A 140 -19.75 8.06 14.84
C TYR A 140 -18.22 8.28 14.86
N GLU A 141 -17.67 8.99 13.88
CA GLU A 141 -16.23 9.14 13.65
C GLU A 141 -15.50 9.65 14.90
N GLU A 142 -16.06 10.68 15.55
CA GLU A 142 -15.51 11.25 16.79
C GLU A 142 -15.50 10.27 17.97
N LEU A 143 -16.59 9.49 18.09
CA LEU A 143 -16.75 8.50 19.16
C LEU A 143 -15.77 7.33 18.97
N HIS A 144 -15.70 6.81 17.75
CA HIS A 144 -14.82 5.69 17.43
C HIS A 144 -13.35 6.09 17.51
N ALA A 145 -12.98 7.28 17.05
CA ALA A 145 -11.63 7.80 17.22
C ALA A 145 -11.23 7.93 18.70
N GLN A 146 -12.18 8.31 19.58
CA GLN A 146 -11.97 8.34 21.02
C GLN A 146 -11.76 6.93 21.59
N ASP A 147 -12.56 5.95 21.16
CA ASP A 147 -12.43 4.56 21.58
C ASP A 147 -11.08 3.97 21.17
N TYR A 148 -10.68 4.12 19.91
CA TYR A 148 -9.40 3.63 19.40
C TYR A 148 -8.21 4.24 20.16
N LYS A 149 -8.27 5.55 20.42
CA LYS A 149 -7.24 6.21 21.25
C LYS A 149 -7.24 5.69 22.67
N GLY A 150 -8.42 5.50 23.27
CA GLY A 150 -8.58 4.95 24.62
C GLY A 150 -8.08 3.51 24.76
N TRP A 151 -8.13 2.73 23.67
CA TRP A 151 -7.58 1.36 23.62
C TRP A 151 -6.08 1.32 23.31
N GLY A 152 -5.47 2.46 22.91
CA GLY A 152 -4.04 2.57 22.66
C GLY A 152 -3.61 2.31 21.22
N TYR A 153 -4.50 2.42 20.24
CA TYR A 153 -4.13 2.31 18.82
C TYR A 153 -3.37 3.55 18.33
N ASP A 154 -2.54 3.38 17.30
CA ASP A 154 -1.69 4.41 16.69
C ASP A 154 -2.21 4.83 15.33
N PHE A 155 -2.84 3.94 14.59
CA PHE A 155 -3.40 4.23 13.26
C PHE A 155 -4.69 3.46 13.01
N VAL A 156 -5.49 3.99 12.09
CA VAL A 156 -6.75 3.41 11.65
C VAL A 156 -6.74 3.25 10.14
N LYS A 157 -6.97 2.03 9.65
CA LYS A 157 -7.33 1.76 8.27
C LYS A 157 -8.84 1.95 8.15
N GLU A 158 -9.25 2.92 7.35
CA GLU A 158 -10.64 3.18 7.05
C GLU A 158 -10.94 2.78 5.62
N ASP A 159 -11.87 1.83 5.43
CA ASP A 159 -12.25 1.28 4.15
C ASP A 159 -13.36 2.10 3.48
N TRP A 160 -13.61 1.77 2.22
CA TRP A 160 -14.66 2.32 1.37
C TRP A 160 -15.57 1.19 0.89
N TYR A 161 -16.28 0.54 1.82
CA TYR A 161 -17.25 -0.45 1.41
C TYR A 161 -18.65 0.16 1.57
N TYR A 162 -19.27 0.48 0.44
CA TYR A 162 -20.61 1.02 0.43
C TYR A 162 -21.62 -0.12 0.36
N ASP A 163 -22.06 -0.57 1.50
CA ASP A 163 -23.22 -1.45 1.58
C ASP A 163 -24.51 -0.62 1.34
N LEU A 164 -25.55 -1.30 0.85
CA LEU A 164 -26.90 -0.76 0.60
C LEU A 164 -27.52 -0.05 1.82
N ASP A 165 -27.01 -0.34 3.01
CA ASP A 165 -27.44 0.28 4.27
C ASP A 165 -26.90 1.72 4.46
N MET A 166 -26.06 2.23 3.57
CA MET A 166 -25.52 3.59 3.61
C MET A 166 -26.46 4.66 3.03
N ALA A 167 -27.76 4.43 3.05
CA ALA A 167 -28.71 5.43 2.60
C ALA A 167 -28.61 6.71 3.43
N PRO A 168 -28.55 7.91 2.80
CA PRO A 168 -28.69 9.15 3.51
C PRO A 168 -29.96 9.13 4.36
N VAL A 169 -29.92 9.82 5.50
CA VAL A 169 -31.12 10.03 6.31
C VAL A 169 -32.24 10.60 5.43
N GLY A 170 -33.32 9.84 5.25
CA GLY A 170 -34.43 10.20 4.39
C GLY A 170 -34.46 9.58 3.00
N ALA A 171 -33.48 8.81 2.59
CA ALA A 171 -33.54 7.98 1.38
C ALA A 171 -34.53 6.82 1.61
N THR A 172 -35.33 6.49 0.58
CA THR A 172 -36.28 5.38 0.65
C THR A 172 -35.66 4.12 0.00
N PRO A 173 -36.03 2.91 0.46
CA PRO A 173 -35.55 1.67 -0.16
C PRO A 173 -35.77 1.57 -1.68
N SER A 174 -36.75 2.30 -2.23
CA SER A 174 -37.01 2.36 -3.68
C SER A 174 -35.95 3.14 -4.47
N THR A 175 -35.08 3.89 -3.81
CA THR A 175 -33.92 4.54 -4.43
C THR A 175 -32.71 3.63 -4.52
N PHE A 176 -32.77 2.43 -3.95
CA PHE A 176 -31.76 1.39 -4.00
C PHE A 176 -32.13 0.33 -5.03
N VAL A 177 -31.96 0.60 -6.29
CA VAL A 177 -32.11 -0.44 -7.32
C VAL A 177 -30.70 -0.93 -7.68
N ASP A 178 -30.48 -2.21 -7.45
CA ASP A 178 -29.25 -2.93 -7.84
C ASP A 178 -27.96 -2.31 -7.34
N GLY A 179 -27.87 -2.18 -6.03
CA GLY A 179 -26.62 -1.97 -5.32
C GLY A 179 -25.97 -0.59 -5.45
N TYR A 180 -26.15 0.16 -6.55
CA TYR A 180 -25.42 1.41 -6.76
C TYR A 180 -26.12 2.42 -7.64
N ALA A 181 -27.08 2.00 -8.43
CA ALA A 181 -27.72 2.87 -9.40
C ALA A 181 -28.74 3.84 -8.79
N GLY A 182 -29.20 3.60 -7.56
CA GLY A 182 -30.33 4.31 -6.98
C GLY A 182 -29.98 5.54 -6.15
N LEU A 183 -28.76 5.63 -5.61
CA LEU A 183 -28.29 6.83 -4.90
C LEU A 183 -27.70 7.87 -5.85
N GLY A 184 -27.82 7.58 -7.14
CA GLY A 184 -27.30 8.45 -8.16
C GLY A 184 -25.80 8.66 -8.01
N SER A 185 -25.31 9.68 -8.64
CA SER A 185 -23.90 10.05 -8.66
C SER A 185 -23.33 10.54 -7.33
N TYR A 186 -24.12 10.74 -6.28
CA TYR A 186 -23.64 11.42 -5.08
C TYR A 186 -22.84 10.50 -4.12
N TRP A 187 -23.32 9.28 -3.89
CA TRP A 187 -22.69 8.33 -2.95
C TRP A 187 -21.37 7.71 -3.45
N ASN A 188 -21.18 7.72 -4.73
CA ASN A 188 -19.96 7.21 -5.35
C ASN A 188 -19.27 8.34 -6.11
N THR A 189 -19.04 9.46 -5.42
CA THR A 189 -18.31 10.60 -5.96
C THR A 189 -17.06 10.89 -5.18
N SER A 190 -16.10 11.52 -5.83
CA SER A 190 -14.87 11.99 -5.19
C SER A 190 -15.16 12.96 -4.03
N GLU A 191 -16.17 13.81 -4.17
CA GLU A 191 -16.58 14.76 -3.15
C GLU A 191 -17.06 14.05 -1.88
N MET A 192 -17.86 12.99 -2.03
CA MET A 192 -18.35 12.21 -0.89
C MET A 192 -17.21 11.46 -0.20
N ALA A 193 -16.31 10.84 -0.97
CA ALA A 193 -15.14 10.19 -0.42
C ALA A 193 -14.28 11.18 0.38
N GLN A 194 -13.98 12.34 -0.18
CA GLN A 194 -13.23 13.39 0.49
C GLN A 194 -13.92 13.87 1.77
N GLU A 195 -15.24 14.05 1.75
CA GLU A 195 -16.00 14.46 2.94
C GLU A 195 -15.88 13.44 4.07
N LEU A 196 -16.12 12.16 3.79
CA LEU A 196 -16.11 11.09 4.81
C LEU A 196 -14.72 10.90 5.39
N TYR A 197 -13.70 10.74 4.56
CA TYR A 197 -12.33 10.59 5.02
C TYR A 197 -11.81 11.85 5.74
N THR A 198 -12.29 13.04 5.39
CA THR A 198 -11.94 14.27 6.12
C THR A 198 -12.54 14.27 7.52
N LYS A 199 -13.77 13.81 7.70
CA LYS A 199 -14.39 13.70 9.03
C LYS A 199 -13.60 12.76 9.93
N MET A 200 -13.32 11.55 9.46
CA MET A 200 -12.52 10.60 10.24
C MET A 200 -11.09 11.07 10.45
N GLY A 201 -10.43 11.58 9.41
CA GLY A 201 -9.07 12.09 9.50
C GLY A 201 -8.92 13.20 10.54
N LYS A 202 -9.89 14.11 10.59
CA LYS A 202 -9.91 15.13 11.64
C LYS A 202 -10.09 14.52 13.03
N ALA A 203 -11.06 13.63 13.20
CA ALA A 203 -11.34 12.97 14.48
C ALA A 203 -10.14 12.20 15.02
N LEU A 204 -9.41 11.51 14.13
CA LEU A 204 -8.21 10.76 14.44
C LEU A 204 -7.01 11.68 14.76
N ASN A 205 -6.73 12.64 13.86
CA ASN A 205 -5.57 13.51 13.98
C ASN A 205 -5.64 14.42 15.21
N ASP A 206 -6.84 14.88 15.60
CA ASP A 206 -7.06 15.65 16.85
C ASP A 206 -6.69 14.84 18.12
N ARG A 207 -6.58 13.49 17.98
CA ARG A 207 -6.21 12.55 19.05
C ARG A 207 -4.83 11.93 18.89
N GLY A 208 -4.07 12.33 17.88
CA GLY A 208 -2.74 11.78 17.59
C GLY A 208 -2.80 10.36 17.02
N LEU A 209 -3.83 10.06 16.22
CA LEU A 209 -3.95 8.81 15.47
C LEU A 209 -3.76 9.08 13.97
N MET A 210 -3.02 8.22 13.27
CA MET A 210 -2.85 8.34 11.82
C MET A 210 -4.05 7.72 11.09
N LEU A 211 -4.45 8.35 9.99
CA LEU A 211 -5.41 7.79 9.04
C LEU A 211 -4.67 7.09 7.89
N TYR A 212 -5.10 5.88 7.57
CA TYR A 212 -4.78 5.14 6.37
C TYR A 212 -6.06 4.96 5.54
N VAL A 213 -6.12 5.58 4.35
CA VAL A 213 -7.28 5.57 3.46
C VAL A 213 -7.28 4.33 2.59
N CYS A 214 -8.37 3.56 2.63
CA CYS A 214 -8.55 2.35 1.82
C CYS A 214 -9.71 2.54 0.82
N GLU A 215 -9.55 3.47 -0.11
CA GLU A 215 -10.58 3.85 -1.11
C GLU A 215 -10.39 3.14 -2.46
N TRP A 216 -9.42 2.22 -2.53
CA TRP A 216 -9.12 1.35 -3.67
C TRP A 216 -8.75 2.08 -4.97
N GLY A 217 -8.42 3.37 -4.92
CA GLY A 217 -8.08 4.18 -6.09
C GLY A 217 -9.26 4.57 -6.97
N ILE A 218 -10.50 4.39 -6.49
CA ILE A 218 -11.72 4.62 -7.30
C ILE A 218 -11.87 6.09 -7.67
N HIS A 219 -11.59 7.01 -6.73
CA HIS A 219 -11.77 8.44 -6.91
C HIS A 219 -10.45 9.22 -6.88
N ASP A 220 -9.36 8.59 -7.34
CA ASP A 220 -8.05 9.22 -7.43
C ASP A 220 -7.52 9.75 -6.06
N PRO A 221 -7.46 8.93 -4.99
CA PRO A 221 -7.09 9.36 -3.64
C PRO A 221 -5.70 10.00 -3.55
N TRP A 222 -4.82 9.75 -4.51
CA TRP A 222 -3.53 10.42 -4.62
C TRP A 222 -3.62 11.94 -4.82
N LYS A 223 -4.75 12.43 -5.33
CA LYS A 223 -4.98 13.86 -5.56
C LYS A 223 -5.40 14.61 -4.30
N TRP A 224 -6.10 13.94 -3.39
CA TRP A 224 -6.76 14.58 -2.24
C TRP A 224 -6.48 13.91 -0.88
N GLY A 225 -5.97 12.68 -0.84
CA GLY A 225 -5.81 11.91 0.40
C GLY A 225 -5.02 12.64 1.49
N ALA A 226 -3.97 13.39 1.11
CA ALA A 226 -3.21 14.19 2.08
C ALA A 226 -4.04 15.30 2.75
N GLU A 227 -5.06 15.83 2.07
CA GLU A 227 -5.92 16.89 2.58
C GLU A 227 -6.89 16.39 3.66
N THR A 228 -7.21 15.09 3.65
CA THR A 228 -8.02 14.45 4.69
C THR A 228 -7.24 14.22 5.99
N GLY A 229 -5.94 14.44 5.99
CA GLY A 229 -5.06 14.15 7.13
C GLY A 229 -4.42 12.75 7.06
N ALA A 230 -4.64 11.99 6.00
CA ALA A 230 -4.00 10.70 5.80
C ALA A 230 -2.51 10.84 5.43
N THR A 231 -1.73 9.79 5.71
CA THR A 231 -0.31 9.69 5.31
C THR A 231 -0.09 8.69 4.19
N CYS A 232 -1.05 7.80 3.93
CA CYS A 232 -1.05 6.88 2.81
C CYS A 232 -2.48 6.54 2.38
N TRP A 233 -2.62 6.04 1.16
CA TRP A 233 -3.89 5.68 0.55
C TRP A 233 -3.73 4.57 -0.48
N ARG A 234 -4.69 3.65 -0.50
CA ARG A 234 -4.78 2.57 -1.47
C ARG A 234 -4.99 3.10 -2.88
N MET A 235 -4.20 2.57 -3.81
CA MET A 235 -4.21 2.95 -5.22
C MET A 235 -5.00 1.98 -6.09
N THR A 236 -5.18 0.75 -5.62
CA THR A 236 -5.73 -0.37 -6.37
C THR A 236 -6.83 -1.08 -5.59
N TYR A 237 -7.62 -1.90 -6.27
CA TYR A 237 -8.37 -2.97 -5.63
C TYR A 237 -7.43 -3.93 -4.89
N ASP A 238 -7.98 -4.87 -4.15
CA ASP A 238 -7.19 -5.81 -3.37
C ASP A 238 -6.24 -6.61 -4.25
N HIS A 239 -4.94 -6.47 -3.93
CA HIS A 239 -3.88 -7.16 -4.64
C HIS A 239 -3.98 -8.68 -4.49
N ARG A 240 -3.71 -9.40 -5.56
CA ARG A 240 -3.84 -10.86 -5.62
C ARG A 240 -2.47 -11.54 -5.73
N ASP A 241 -2.41 -12.77 -5.24
CA ASP A 241 -1.21 -13.61 -5.24
C ASP A 241 -0.98 -14.22 -6.64
N GLY A 242 -0.59 -13.38 -7.59
CA GLY A 242 -0.33 -13.76 -8.97
C GLY A 242 0.15 -12.61 -9.83
N TRP A 243 0.70 -12.96 -10.99
CA TRP A 243 1.13 -11.97 -11.98
C TRP A 243 -0.05 -11.22 -12.61
N TRP A 244 -1.04 -12.00 -13.06
CA TRP A 244 -2.32 -11.49 -13.57
C TRP A 244 -3.40 -11.75 -12.54
N GLY A 245 -3.97 -10.74 -11.96
CA GLY A 245 -5.15 -10.87 -11.12
C GLY A 245 -6.40 -10.46 -11.88
N LYS A 246 -7.54 -11.15 -11.66
CA LYS A 246 -8.85 -10.74 -12.18
C LYS A 246 -9.80 -10.46 -11.03
N ILE A 247 -10.59 -9.42 -11.16
CA ILE A 247 -11.77 -9.20 -10.33
C ILE A 247 -12.99 -9.66 -11.14
N ASP A 248 -13.71 -10.65 -10.63
CA ASP A 248 -14.81 -11.30 -11.35
C ASP A 248 -16.12 -10.50 -11.31
N SER A 249 -16.14 -9.42 -10.58
CA SER A 249 -17.33 -8.58 -10.51
C SER A 249 -17.18 -7.41 -11.48
N GLY A 250 -18.03 -7.34 -12.47
CA GLY A 250 -18.19 -6.14 -13.30
C GLY A 250 -18.57 -4.86 -12.53
N LEU A 251 -18.47 -4.90 -11.20
CA LEU A 251 -18.86 -3.83 -10.27
C LEU A 251 -17.88 -2.65 -10.27
N PHE A 252 -16.61 -2.89 -10.57
CA PHE A 252 -15.58 -1.88 -10.39
C PHE A 252 -14.70 -1.64 -11.63
N GLY A 253 -15.32 -1.83 -12.80
CA GLY A 253 -14.63 -1.75 -14.08
C GLY A 253 -14.19 -0.35 -14.49
N LYS A 254 -13.24 0.26 -13.80
CA LYS A 254 -12.36 1.21 -14.49
C LYS A 254 -11.42 0.41 -15.37
N LYS A 255 -11.63 0.43 -16.67
CA LYS A 255 -10.61 0.04 -17.65
C LYS A 255 -9.47 1.03 -17.54
N ASN A 256 -8.32 0.57 -17.07
CA ASN A 256 -7.10 1.37 -17.15
C ASN A 256 -6.63 1.34 -18.60
N ASP A 257 -6.61 2.48 -19.24
CA ASP A 257 -5.91 2.85 -20.48
C ASP A 257 -5.78 1.78 -21.56
N GLY A 258 -6.86 1.06 -21.87
CA GLY A 258 -6.91 0.17 -23.03
C GLY A 258 -6.36 -1.24 -22.83
N ASP A 259 -5.95 -1.62 -21.61
CA ASP A 259 -5.63 -3.00 -21.30
C ASP A 259 -6.94 -3.78 -21.03
N GLU A 260 -7.24 -4.79 -21.86
CA GLU A 260 -8.43 -5.64 -21.71
C GLU A 260 -8.44 -6.44 -20.40
N ASN A 261 -7.30 -6.52 -19.71
CA ASN A 261 -7.11 -7.18 -18.42
C ASN A 261 -7.20 -6.22 -17.23
N ALA A 262 -7.61 -4.99 -17.43
CA ALA A 262 -7.61 -3.91 -16.45
C ALA A 262 -8.53 -4.10 -15.22
N ASN A 263 -9.29 -5.18 -15.15
CA ASN A 263 -10.06 -5.58 -13.96
C ASN A 263 -9.26 -6.46 -13.00
N GLY A 264 -7.98 -6.68 -13.28
CA GLY A 264 -7.13 -7.47 -12.43
C GLY A 264 -6.26 -6.64 -11.51
N VAL A 265 -5.82 -7.21 -10.41
CA VAL A 265 -4.90 -6.62 -9.44
C VAL A 265 -3.78 -7.58 -9.07
N GLY A 266 -3.21 -8.21 -10.08
CA GLY A 266 -1.93 -8.90 -9.95
C GLY A 266 -0.75 -7.92 -10.05
N VAL A 267 0.47 -8.43 -9.92
CA VAL A 267 1.70 -7.61 -9.97
C VAL A 267 1.77 -6.80 -11.25
N HIS A 268 1.50 -7.41 -12.42
CA HIS A 268 1.51 -6.72 -13.71
C HIS A 268 0.55 -5.53 -13.75
N ASN A 269 -0.71 -5.75 -13.36
CA ASN A 269 -1.72 -4.69 -13.40
C ASN A 269 -1.36 -3.53 -12.47
N THR A 270 -0.80 -3.83 -11.30
CA THR A 270 -0.32 -2.83 -10.35
C THR A 270 0.84 -2.03 -10.94
N ILE A 271 1.80 -2.67 -11.61
CA ILE A 271 2.91 -1.98 -12.27
C ILE A 271 2.38 -0.99 -13.32
N VAL A 272 1.48 -1.44 -14.19
CA VAL A 272 0.92 -0.59 -15.25
C VAL A 272 0.16 0.61 -14.66
N LEU A 273 -0.62 0.41 -13.60
CA LEU A 273 -1.34 1.48 -12.91
C LEU A 273 -0.38 2.51 -12.30
N MET A 274 0.67 2.05 -11.64
CA MET A 274 1.58 2.92 -10.87
C MET A 274 2.53 3.76 -11.72
N ARG A 275 2.68 3.49 -13.03
CA ARG A 275 3.62 4.17 -13.93
C ARG A 275 3.61 5.70 -13.83
N HIS A 276 2.43 6.29 -13.71
CA HIS A 276 2.27 7.75 -13.76
C HIS A 276 1.87 8.38 -12.43
N LEU A 277 1.95 7.63 -11.34
CA LEU A 277 1.48 8.08 -10.02
C LEU A 277 2.63 8.53 -9.09
N TRP A 278 3.88 8.36 -9.51
CA TRP A 278 5.06 8.76 -8.76
C TRP A 278 5.09 10.27 -8.37
N PRO A 279 4.53 11.24 -9.15
CA PRO A 279 4.57 12.65 -8.76
C PRO A 279 3.74 12.97 -7.51
N TYR A 280 2.86 12.05 -7.12
CA TYR A 280 2.01 12.21 -5.94
C TYR A 280 2.65 11.65 -4.66
N VAL A 281 3.78 10.96 -4.79
CA VAL A 281 4.49 10.35 -3.65
C VAL A 281 5.44 11.38 -3.02
N GLY A 282 5.47 11.40 -1.70
CA GLY A 282 6.35 12.27 -0.91
C GLY A 282 6.24 11.95 0.58
N ILE A 283 7.03 12.63 1.41
CA ILE A 283 6.94 12.49 2.86
C ILE A 283 5.51 12.75 3.32
N ASN A 284 4.95 11.83 4.10
CA ASN A 284 3.54 11.82 4.54
C ASN A 284 2.51 11.70 3.39
N ARG A 285 2.92 11.21 2.24
CA ARG A 285 2.08 11.10 1.04
C ARG A 285 2.47 9.85 0.25
N TYR A 286 2.09 8.68 0.74
CA TYR A 286 2.49 7.43 0.13
C TYR A 286 1.34 6.76 -0.61
N ASN A 287 1.59 6.44 -1.88
CA ASN A 287 0.71 5.63 -2.70
C ASN A 287 0.87 4.16 -2.28
N ASP A 288 -0.19 3.56 -1.75
CA ASP A 288 -0.19 2.18 -1.31
C ASP A 288 -0.69 1.25 -2.43
N ALA A 289 0.22 0.42 -2.92
CA ALA A 289 -0.06 -0.59 -3.93
C ALA A 289 -0.70 -1.87 -3.34
N ASP A 290 -1.17 -1.79 -2.11
CA ASP A 290 -1.79 -2.82 -1.29
C ASP A 290 -0.81 -3.77 -0.60
N MET A 291 -1.38 -4.63 0.26
CA MET A 291 -0.67 -5.70 0.96
C MET A 291 0.06 -6.59 -0.03
N ILE A 292 1.35 -6.80 0.22
CA ILE A 292 2.18 -7.61 -0.66
C ILE A 292 1.97 -9.10 -0.43
N CYS A 293 1.83 -9.86 -1.52
CA CYS A 293 1.54 -11.30 -1.46
C CYS A 293 2.79 -12.19 -1.35
N VAL A 294 3.99 -11.63 -1.25
CA VAL A 294 5.23 -12.39 -1.05
C VAL A 294 5.13 -13.22 0.24
N GLY A 295 5.44 -14.51 0.16
CA GLY A 295 5.33 -15.46 1.27
C GLY A 295 3.98 -16.18 1.40
N ILE A 296 2.96 -15.78 0.64
CA ILE A 296 1.64 -16.43 0.63
C ILE A 296 1.69 -17.75 -0.16
N ARG A 297 2.19 -17.72 -1.38
CA ARG A 297 2.38 -18.89 -2.24
C ARG A 297 1.13 -19.75 -2.38
N GLY A 298 0.01 -19.15 -2.74
CA GLY A 298 -1.26 -19.84 -2.93
C GLY A 298 -1.86 -20.40 -1.65
N SER A 299 -1.41 -19.98 -0.45
CA SER A 299 -1.93 -20.47 0.82
C SER A 299 -2.71 -19.40 1.58
N GLY A 300 -3.61 -19.81 2.48
CA GLY A 300 -4.39 -18.92 3.34
C GLY A 300 -5.79 -18.61 2.82
N GLN A 301 -6.52 -17.77 3.55
CA GLN A 301 -7.92 -17.44 3.26
C GLN A 301 -8.06 -16.65 1.96
N SER A 302 -7.14 -15.72 1.69
CA SER A 302 -7.16 -14.97 0.45
C SER A 302 -6.87 -15.82 -0.78
N SER A 303 -6.20 -16.96 -0.65
CA SER A 303 -6.04 -17.91 -1.77
C SER A 303 -7.34 -18.55 -2.19
N SER A 304 -8.27 -18.81 -1.28
CA SER A 304 -9.56 -19.40 -1.62
C SER A 304 -10.48 -18.42 -2.33
N ASP A 305 -10.34 -17.12 -2.03
CA ASP A 305 -11.05 -16.06 -2.73
C ASP A 305 -10.26 -15.52 -3.92
N CYS A 306 -8.97 -15.77 -3.94
CA CYS A 306 -8.09 -15.53 -5.07
C CYS A 306 -8.25 -16.63 -6.14
N VAL A 307 -9.48 -16.98 -6.50
CA VAL A 307 -9.83 -17.87 -7.62
C VAL A 307 -9.15 -17.44 -8.92
N TYR A 308 -8.62 -16.25 -8.92
CA TYR A 308 -7.98 -15.54 -10.01
C TYR A 308 -6.47 -15.56 -9.95
N ASN A 309 -5.90 -16.21 -8.96
CA ASN A 309 -4.46 -16.36 -8.84
C ASN A 309 -3.98 -17.52 -9.68
N GLN A 310 -2.73 -17.43 -10.08
CA GLN A 310 -2.06 -18.58 -10.65
C GLN A 310 -1.93 -19.69 -9.61
N ALA A 311 -1.99 -20.93 -10.05
CA ALA A 311 -1.83 -22.07 -9.15
C ALA A 311 -0.47 -22.01 -8.43
N GLY A 312 -0.49 -22.04 -7.10
CA GLY A 312 0.71 -21.94 -6.28
C GLY A 312 1.17 -20.51 -5.95
N GLY A 313 0.41 -19.48 -6.36
CA GLY A 313 0.75 -18.07 -6.11
C GLY A 313 1.90 -17.56 -6.98
N LEU A 314 2.52 -16.46 -6.56
CA LEU A 314 3.67 -15.86 -7.24
C LEU A 314 4.84 -16.84 -7.35
N THR A 315 5.50 -16.90 -8.50
CA THR A 315 6.81 -17.52 -8.64
C THR A 315 7.87 -16.71 -7.88
N SER A 316 9.06 -17.28 -7.67
CA SER A 316 10.16 -16.53 -7.01
C SER A 316 10.56 -15.28 -7.79
N THR A 317 10.58 -15.36 -9.12
CA THR A 317 10.85 -14.20 -10.00
C THR A 317 9.78 -13.10 -9.87
N GLU A 318 8.51 -13.48 -9.83
CA GLU A 318 7.40 -12.53 -9.66
C GLU A 318 7.36 -11.93 -8.25
N ALA A 319 7.75 -12.71 -7.24
CA ALA A 319 7.91 -12.22 -5.87
C ALA A 319 9.03 -11.18 -5.78
N GLU A 320 10.19 -11.43 -6.43
CA GLU A 320 11.29 -10.44 -6.55
C GLU A 320 10.80 -9.16 -7.22
N THR A 321 10.09 -9.27 -8.34
CA THR A 321 9.54 -8.12 -9.06
C THR A 321 8.54 -7.36 -8.21
N SER A 322 7.63 -8.04 -7.54
CA SER A 322 6.66 -7.41 -6.64
C SER A 322 7.36 -6.63 -5.54
N PHE A 323 8.25 -7.26 -4.78
CA PHE A 323 8.93 -6.61 -3.66
C PHE A 323 9.82 -5.45 -4.12
N ALA A 324 10.59 -5.64 -5.20
CA ALA A 324 11.44 -4.61 -5.76
C ALA A 324 10.65 -3.37 -6.19
N MET A 325 9.50 -3.56 -6.85
CA MET A 325 8.69 -2.43 -7.32
C MET A 325 7.97 -1.71 -6.18
N TRP A 326 7.47 -2.41 -5.14
CA TRP A 326 6.98 -1.76 -3.92
C TRP A 326 8.06 -0.90 -3.26
N CYS A 327 9.32 -1.39 -3.28
CA CYS A 327 10.45 -0.60 -2.79
C CYS A 327 10.76 0.63 -3.67
N MET A 328 10.77 0.47 -4.97
CA MET A 328 11.02 1.56 -5.90
C MET A 328 9.96 2.67 -5.80
N TRP A 329 8.69 2.32 -5.64
CA TRP A 329 7.60 3.31 -5.50
C TRP A 329 7.52 3.99 -4.14
N SER A 330 8.32 3.60 -3.14
CA SER A 330 8.07 3.97 -1.74
C SER A 330 6.64 3.64 -1.29
N SER A 331 6.09 2.53 -1.79
CA SER A 331 4.80 2.03 -1.35
C SER A 331 4.91 1.46 0.07
N PRO A 332 3.87 1.57 0.91
CA PRO A 332 3.79 0.78 2.13
C PRO A 332 4.07 -0.70 1.86
N ILE A 333 4.86 -1.34 2.71
CA ILE A 333 5.13 -2.78 2.67
C ILE A 333 4.37 -3.44 3.81
N LEU A 334 3.16 -3.92 3.50
CA LEU A 334 2.29 -4.60 4.45
C LEU A 334 2.24 -6.08 4.09
N LEU A 335 2.94 -6.91 4.87
CA LEU A 335 2.96 -8.36 4.71
C LEU A 335 1.62 -8.96 5.14
N GLY A 336 1.22 -10.06 4.51
CA GLY A 336 -0.05 -10.73 4.80
C GLY A 336 0.07 -12.25 5.01
N PHE A 337 1.26 -12.83 4.97
CA PHE A 337 1.41 -14.28 5.16
C PHE A 337 1.33 -14.69 6.65
N ASP A 338 0.99 -15.94 6.92
CA ASP A 338 0.95 -16.50 8.27
C ASP A 338 2.37 -16.59 8.86
N MET A 339 2.63 -15.79 9.90
CA MET A 339 3.93 -15.71 10.57
C MET A 339 4.29 -17.00 11.33
N THR A 340 3.33 -17.90 11.59
CA THR A 340 3.60 -19.20 12.22
C THR A 340 3.99 -20.27 11.19
N LYS A 341 3.84 -19.99 9.89
CA LYS A 341 4.14 -20.91 8.81
C LYS A 341 5.61 -21.30 8.80
N ASP A 342 5.88 -22.58 8.54
CA ASP A 342 7.23 -23.07 8.27
C ASP A 342 7.74 -22.49 6.94
N MET A 343 8.82 -21.73 7.01
CA MET A 343 9.47 -21.07 5.86
C MET A 343 10.71 -21.84 5.38
N SER A 344 10.82 -23.15 5.66
CA SER A 344 12.01 -23.95 5.31
C SER A 344 12.07 -24.45 3.86
N SER A 345 10.92 -24.47 3.14
CA SER A 345 10.97 -24.79 1.71
C SER A 345 11.76 -23.75 0.92
N ALA A 346 12.34 -24.16 -0.22
CA ALA A 346 13.21 -23.28 -1.01
C ALA A 346 12.51 -21.96 -1.39
N ASP A 347 11.27 -22.02 -1.86
CA ASP A 347 10.52 -20.84 -2.26
C ASP A 347 10.16 -19.93 -1.07
N LEU A 348 9.73 -20.51 0.05
CA LEU A 348 9.39 -19.73 1.23
C LEU A 348 10.61 -19.15 1.94
N ALA A 349 11.72 -19.87 1.95
CA ALA A 349 13.01 -19.36 2.44
C ALA A 349 13.51 -18.19 1.59
N HIS A 350 13.36 -18.29 0.27
CA HIS A 350 13.62 -17.20 -0.67
C HIS A 350 12.75 -15.97 -0.35
N ASP A 351 11.45 -16.15 -0.21
CA ASP A 351 10.52 -15.05 0.10
C ASP A 351 10.84 -14.38 1.45
N LEU A 352 11.16 -15.18 2.47
CA LEU A 352 11.56 -14.63 3.77
C LEU A 352 12.88 -13.86 3.70
N ALA A 353 13.84 -14.32 2.90
CA ALA A 353 15.08 -13.58 2.66
C ALA A 353 14.80 -12.29 1.89
N LEU A 354 13.95 -12.34 0.87
CA LEU A 354 13.58 -11.21 0.03
C LEU A 354 12.92 -10.09 0.84
N VAL A 355 11.92 -10.39 1.67
CA VAL A 355 11.26 -9.36 2.50
C VAL A 355 12.15 -8.79 3.61
N LYS A 356 13.33 -9.36 3.80
CA LYS A 356 14.38 -8.85 4.70
C LYS A 356 15.58 -8.31 3.95
N ASN A 357 15.52 -8.13 2.64
CA ASN A 357 16.61 -7.57 1.85
C ASN A 357 16.80 -6.10 2.23
N GLU A 358 17.84 -5.84 3.05
CA GLU A 358 18.13 -4.52 3.61
C GLU A 358 18.41 -3.48 2.53
N GLU A 359 18.99 -3.89 1.39
CA GLU A 359 19.32 -2.97 0.30
C GLU A 359 18.06 -2.48 -0.43
N LEU A 360 17.09 -3.35 -0.70
CA LEU A 360 15.79 -2.97 -1.24
C LEU A 360 14.96 -2.19 -0.22
N ILE A 361 14.97 -2.60 1.04
CA ILE A 361 14.30 -1.87 2.13
C ILE A 361 14.86 -0.44 2.24
N ALA A 362 16.18 -0.25 2.12
CA ALA A 362 16.79 1.07 2.14
C ALA A 362 16.28 1.98 1.01
N ILE A 363 15.99 1.42 -0.19
CA ILE A 363 15.36 2.16 -1.28
C ILE A 363 13.91 2.56 -0.93
N ASN A 364 13.14 1.66 -0.31
CA ASN A 364 11.77 1.95 0.12
C ASN A 364 11.74 3.04 1.21
N GLN A 365 12.64 2.94 2.17
CA GLN A 365 12.72 3.77 3.37
C GLN A 365 13.62 5.00 3.20
N ASP A 366 13.97 5.36 1.95
CA ASP A 366 14.82 6.51 1.68
C ASP A 366 14.20 7.82 2.18
N ALA A 367 15.04 8.69 2.75
CA ALA A 367 14.62 9.91 3.44
C ALA A 367 14.02 11.00 2.52
N LEU A 368 14.23 10.93 1.19
CA LEU A 368 13.52 11.82 0.25
C LEU A 368 12.04 11.46 0.17
N GLY A 369 11.65 10.22 0.50
CA GLY A 369 10.27 9.76 0.44
C GLY A 369 9.67 9.78 -0.96
N GLN A 370 10.47 9.79 -2.01
CA GLN A 370 10.02 9.87 -3.41
C GLN A 370 9.66 8.49 -3.96
N GLY A 371 8.70 8.46 -4.89
CA GLY A 371 8.44 7.28 -5.73
C GLY A 371 9.33 7.28 -6.97
N ALA A 372 9.65 6.09 -7.50
CA ALA A 372 10.41 5.97 -8.73
C ALA A 372 9.63 6.52 -9.94
N GLU A 373 10.27 7.39 -10.70
CA GLU A 373 9.77 7.92 -11.95
C GLU A 373 9.78 6.85 -13.04
N TYR A 374 8.68 6.72 -13.76
CA TYR A 374 8.62 5.92 -14.97
C TYR A 374 9.27 6.68 -16.14
N ILE A 375 10.32 6.13 -16.73
CA ILE A 375 11.09 6.77 -17.78
C ILE A 375 10.57 6.38 -19.16
N LYS A 376 10.46 5.07 -19.42
CA LYS A 376 10.04 4.55 -20.73
C LYS A 376 9.66 3.09 -20.66
N SER A 377 8.97 2.61 -21.70
CA SER A 377 8.87 1.19 -22.04
C SER A 377 9.56 0.94 -23.39
N ALA A 378 10.38 -0.09 -23.45
CA ALA A 378 11.04 -0.53 -24.66
C ALA A 378 11.19 -2.05 -24.68
N ASP A 379 10.77 -2.68 -25.78
CA ASP A 379 10.86 -4.15 -25.98
C ASP A 379 10.24 -4.99 -24.86
N GLY A 380 9.13 -4.51 -24.30
CA GLY A 380 8.41 -5.17 -23.19
C GLY A 380 9.02 -4.95 -21.81
N ILE A 381 10.03 -4.09 -21.70
CA ILE A 381 10.68 -3.72 -20.45
C ILE A 381 10.31 -2.29 -20.08
N ASP A 382 9.86 -2.11 -18.85
CA ASP A 382 9.68 -0.80 -18.22
C ASP A 382 10.93 -0.38 -17.48
N TYR A 383 11.27 0.90 -17.58
CA TYR A 383 12.43 1.50 -16.93
C TYR A 383 12.01 2.60 -15.97
N TYR A 384 12.61 2.58 -14.78
CA TYR A 384 12.32 3.53 -13.70
C TYR A 384 13.61 4.12 -13.14
N GLN A 385 13.52 5.38 -12.64
CA GLN A 385 14.57 6.10 -11.93
C GLN A 385 14.07 6.55 -10.57
N LYS A 386 14.93 6.53 -9.57
CA LYS A 386 14.64 7.06 -8.24
C LYS A 386 15.87 7.72 -7.66
N ASP A 387 15.75 9.00 -7.32
CA ASP A 387 16.76 9.72 -6.56
C ASP A 387 16.76 9.28 -5.10
N LEU A 388 17.97 9.22 -4.50
CA LEU A 388 18.16 8.85 -3.11
C LEU A 388 18.77 10.00 -2.32
N ALA A 389 18.46 10.06 -1.03
CA ALA A 389 18.84 11.17 -0.15
C ALA A 389 20.35 11.39 -0.03
N ASP A 390 21.16 10.37 -0.26
CA ASP A 390 22.63 10.46 -0.22
C ASP A 390 23.28 10.86 -1.57
N GLY A 391 22.45 11.12 -2.59
CA GLY A 391 22.87 11.49 -3.94
C GLY A 391 23.12 10.32 -4.88
N ASP A 392 22.90 9.08 -4.43
CA ASP A 392 22.89 7.90 -5.28
C ASP A 392 21.57 7.86 -6.08
N VAL A 393 21.55 7.04 -7.13
CA VAL A 393 20.37 6.84 -7.98
C VAL A 393 20.04 5.35 -8.06
N ALA A 394 18.79 4.99 -7.86
CA ALA A 394 18.31 3.64 -8.14
C ALA A 394 17.61 3.58 -9.51
N ILE A 395 17.94 2.57 -10.30
CA ILE A 395 17.28 2.31 -11.58
C ILE A 395 16.72 0.89 -11.56
N ALA A 396 15.47 0.75 -12.03
CA ALA A 396 14.85 -0.55 -12.24
C ALA A 396 14.56 -0.79 -13.72
N ALA A 397 14.79 -2.03 -14.17
CA ALA A 397 14.33 -2.56 -15.44
C ALA A 397 13.40 -3.74 -15.17
N VAL A 398 12.16 -3.69 -15.63
CA VAL A 398 11.10 -4.67 -15.33
C VAL A 398 10.58 -5.28 -16.61
N ASN A 399 10.75 -6.58 -16.79
CA ASN A 399 10.21 -7.30 -17.94
C ASN A 399 8.74 -7.67 -17.69
N LEU A 400 7.84 -7.02 -18.42
CA LEU A 400 6.39 -7.28 -18.30
C LEU A 400 5.90 -8.40 -19.24
N SER A 401 6.77 -8.93 -20.09
CA SER A 401 6.39 -9.95 -21.08
C SER A 401 6.52 -11.39 -20.54
N ASP A 402 5.77 -12.29 -21.13
CA ASP A 402 5.83 -13.74 -20.85
C ASP A 402 7.08 -14.44 -21.42
N ASN A 403 8.02 -13.69 -21.97
CA ASN A 403 9.26 -14.20 -22.53
C ASN A 403 10.47 -13.50 -21.90
N SER A 404 11.63 -14.13 -21.97
CA SER A 404 12.88 -13.45 -21.60
C SER A 404 13.13 -12.28 -22.53
N ALA A 405 13.64 -11.18 -21.98
CA ALA A 405 13.97 -9.97 -22.73
C ALA A 405 15.34 -9.44 -22.29
N THR A 406 15.98 -8.67 -23.17
CA THR A 406 17.28 -8.01 -22.87
C THR A 406 17.05 -6.58 -22.47
N TYR A 407 17.50 -6.18 -21.29
CA TYR A 407 17.49 -4.78 -20.87
C TYR A 407 18.80 -4.10 -21.23
N THR A 408 18.72 -2.78 -21.44
CA THR A 408 19.87 -1.90 -21.62
C THR A 408 19.63 -0.60 -20.86
N ILE A 409 20.52 -0.29 -19.92
CA ILE A 409 20.52 0.95 -19.14
C ILE A 409 21.71 1.79 -19.66
N SER A 410 21.39 2.95 -20.25
CA SER A 410 22.37 3.93 -20.71
C SER A 410 22.18 5.23 -19.93
N MET A 411 23.26 5.85 -19.48
CA MET A 411 23.19 7.07 -18.66
C MET A 411 22.38 8.19 -19.35
N ALA A 412 22.44 8.27 -20.68
CA ALA A 412 21.72 9.29 -21.44
C ALA A 412 20.19 9.22 -21.38
N ASP A 413 19.64 8.11 -20.88
CA ASP A 413 18.21 7.92 -20.70
C ASP A 413 17.68 8.49 -19.36
N TYR A 414 18.58 8.87 -18.45
CA TYR A 414 18.25 9.21 -17.06
C TYR A 414 18.81 10.59 -16.70
N ASP A 415 17.94 11.52 -16.37
CA ASP A 415 18.31 12.91 -16.07
C ASP A 415 18.99 13.09 -14.70
N ALA A 416 18.80 12.13 -13.78
CA ALA A 416 19.53 12.09 -12.51
C ALA A 416 21.01 11.76 -12.66
N LEU A 417 21.46 11.26 -13.82
CA LEU A 417 22.84 10.86 -14.04
C LEU A 417 23.67 11.94 -14.75
N ASP A 418 24.76 12.34 -14.13
CA ASP A 418 25.73 13.27 -14.73
C ASP A 418 26.64 12.53 -15.73
N LEU A 419 26.48 12.84 -17.03
CA LEU A 419 27.23 12.21 -18.12
C LEU A 419 28.75 12.46 -18.06
N SER A 420 29.22 13.38 -17.23
CA SER A 420 30.65 13.63 -17.03
C SER A 420 31.29 12.73 -15.98
N GLU A 421 30.48 11.96 -15.27
CA GLU A 421 30.87 11.13 -14.15
C GLU A 421 30.82 9.63 -14.46
N SER A 422 31.32 8.82 -13.55
CA SER A 422 31.16 7.37 -13.54
C SER A 422 30.52 6.92 -12.24
N TYR A 423 29.82 5.79 -12.30
CA TYR A 423 29.06 5.25 -11.18
C TYR A 423 29.42 3.80 -10.92
N SER A 424 29.70 3.46 -9.67
CA SER A 424 29.74 2.05 -9.26
C SER A 424 28.35 1.47 -9.22
N GLU A 425 28.19 0.23 -9.71
CA GLU A 425 26.93 -0.49 -9.85
C GLU A 425 26.78 -1.51 -8.74
N ARG A 426 25.65 -1.49 -8.03
CA ARG A 426 25.25 -2.49 -7.03
C ARG A 426 23.91 -3.10 -7.40
N ASP A 427 23.88 -4.38 -7.78
CA ASP A 427 22.66 -5.18 -7.98
C ASP A 427 22.00 -5.43 -6.62
N LEU A 428 20.81 -4.87 -6.40
CA LEU A 428 20.13 -4.89 -5.10
C LEU A 428 19.35 -6.20 -4.86
N ILE A 429 18.90 -6.87 -5.90
CA ILE A 429 18.24 -8.18 -5.80
C ILE A 429 19.32 -9.26 -5.57
N GLY A 430 20.33 -9.27 -6.41
CA GLY A 430 21.46 -10.19 -6.30
C GLY A 430 22.44 -9.88 -5.18
N GLN A 431 22.34 -8.72 -4.54
CA GLN A 431 23.19 -8.23 -3.46
C GLN A 431 24.70 -8.34 -3.77
N LYS A 432 25.08 -7.92 -4.97
CA LYS A 432 26.46 -8.02 -5.48
C LYS A 432 26.84 -6.80 -6.30
N ASP A 433 28.12 -6.54 -6.37
CA ASP A 433 28.66 -5.51 -7.26
C ASP A 433 28.51 -5.97 -8.72
N ALA A 434 28.06 -5.07 -9.58
CA ALA A 434 27.75 -5.37 -10.97
C ALA A 434 28.73 -4.74 -11.96
N GLY A 435 29.49 -3.70 -11.56
CA GLY A 435 30.49 -3.06 -12.42
C GLY A 435 30.58 -1.55 -12.24
N THR A 436 30.81 -0.87 -13.36
CA THR A 436 30.89 0.60 -13.45
C THR A 436 30.17 1.09 -14.70
N LEU A 437 29.23 2.01 -14.52
CA LEU A 437 28.52 2.69 -15.60
C LEU A 437 29.17 4.05 -15.89
N SER A 438 29.33 4.38 -17.15
CA SER A 438 29.83 5.67 -17.65
C SER A 438 29.09 6.07 -18.91
N ALA A 439 29.24 7.31 -19.38
CA ALA A 439 28.62 7.77 -20.61
C ALA A 439 29.03 6.97 -21.88
N SER A 440 30.17 6.27 -21.83
CA SER A 440 30.67 5.43 -22.94
C SER A 440 30.28 3.95 -22.80
N SER A 441 29.59 3.55 -21.75
CA SER A 441 29.19 2.18 -21.48
C SER A 441 27.67 2.08 -21.28
N SER A 442 27.14 0.86 -21.32
CA SER A 442 25.76 0.55 -20.98
C SER A 442 25.74 -0.72 -20.13
N LEU A 443 24.87 -0.73 -19.16
CA LEU A 443 24.58 -1.92 -18.37
C LEU A 443 23.52 -2.74 -19.11
N THR A 444 23.90 -3.92 -19.56
CA THR A 444 23.03 -4.80 -20.38
C THR A 444 22.98 -6.18 -19.77
N GLY A 445 21.80 -6.76 -19.74
CA GLY A 445 21.58 -8.12 -19.25
C GLY A 445 20.27 -8.71 -19.75
N SER A 446 20.01 -9.97 -19.37
CA SER A 446 18.78 -10.67 -19.71
C SER A 446 17.91 -10.82 -18.48
N LEU A 447 16.63 -10.52 -18.61
CA LEU A 447 15.60 -10.81 -17.62
C LEU A 447 14.77 -11.99 -18.09
N ALA A 448 14.46 -12.91 -17.17
CA ALA A 448 13.43 -13.92 -17.40
C ALA A 448 12.06 -13.23 -17.64
N ALA A 449 11.08 -13.99 -18.09
CA ALA A 449 9.69 -13.53 -18.06
C ALA A 449 9.34 -13.02 -16.66
N HIS A 450 8.70 -11.87 -16.58
CA HIS A 450 8.28 -11.19 -15.34
C HIS A 450 9.43 -10.77 -14.39
N GLY A 451 10.67 -10.87 -14.86
CA GLY A 451 11.85 -10.58 -14.05
C GLY A 451 12.16 -9.10 -13.93
N THR A 452 12.86 -8.74 -12.87
CA THR A 452 13.28 -7.37 -12.58
C THR A 452 14.76 -7.32 -12.24
N PHE A 453 15.42 -6.26 -12.65
CA PHE A 453 16.76 -5.89 -12.22
C PHE A 453 16.69 -4.52 -11.55
N VAL A 454 17.24 -4.40 -10.37
CA VAL A 454 17.36 -3.12 -9.66
C VAL A 454 18.82 -2.86 -9.35
N VAL A 455 19.34 -1.74 -9.83
CA VAL A 455 20.72 -1.31 -9.60
C VAL A 455 20.73 0.01 -8.84
N ARG A 456 21.56 0.10 -7.80
CA ARG A 456 21.95 1.36 -7.18
C ARG A 456 23.24 1.85 -7.80
N LEU A 457 23.24 3.08 -8.25
CA LEU A 457 24.36 3.76 -8.89
C LEU A 457 24.91 4.80 -7.92
N LYS A 458 26.16 4.61 -7.52
CA LYS A 458 26.88 5.52 -6.64
C LYS A 458 27.97 6.23 -7.40
N LYS A 459 27.94 7.56 -7.38
CA LYS A 459 28.97 8.41 -8.01
C LYS A 459 30.35 8.09 -7.46
N GLN A 460 31.34 7.92 -8.35
CA GLN A 460 32.74 7.61 -8.02
C GLN A 460 33.57 8.86 -7.78
#